data_8b31047eccf72e91b5c9a093e3a50fcf
#
_entry.id   8b31047eccf72e91b5c9a093e3a50fcf
#
_cell.length_a   1.000
_cell.length_b   1.000
_cell.length_c   1.000
_cell.angle_alpha   90.00
_cell.angle_beta   90.00
_cell.angle_gamma   90.00
#
_symmetry.space_group_name_H-M   'P 1'
#
loop_
_entity.id
_entity.type
_entity.pdbx_description
1 polymer ?
#
loop_
_entity_poly.entity_id
_entity_poly.type
_entity_poly.pdbx_seq_one_letter_code
_entity_poly.pdbx_strand_id
1 'polypeptide(L)'
;MSQEQMSLEQSADANYQGVWGQRIGFGNKPALLMIDFMQGYTQEGAPLYAPGVVSAVAESVELLACARQHEILVVHTNIRYHPGHFADGGIWVKKAPVMKDMIEGNPLAAF
;
A
#
# COMPACT_ATOMS: atom_id res chain seq x y z
N MET A 1 -17.02 -22.71 0.98
CA MET A 1 -15.85 -23.60 0.77
C MET A 1 -16.28 -25.04 0.96
N SER A 2 -15.93 -25.94 0.02
CA SER A 2 -16.26 -27.35 0.13
C SER A 2 -15.34 -28.06 1.13
N GLN A 3 -15.80 -29.21 1.67
CA GLN A 3 -14.96 -30.03 2.55
C GLN A 3 -13.68 -30.51 1.87
N GLU A 4 -13.74 -30.77 0.57
CA GLU A 4 -12.58 -31.16 -0.24
C GLU A 4 -11.54 -30.04 -0.34
N GLN A 5 -11.98 -28.79 -0.56
CA GLN A 5 -11.10 -27.60 -0.54
C GLN A 5 -10.44 -27.38 0.82
N MET A 6 -11.21 -27.51 1.91
CA MET A 6 -10.68 -27.43 3.27
C MET A 6 -9.62 -28.51 3.54
N SER A 7 -9.83 -29.74 3.08
CA SER A 7 -8.89 -30.85 3.23
C SER A 7 -7.58 -30.59 2.46
N LEU A 8 -7.68 -30.03 1.25
CA LEU A 8 -6.50 -29.67 0.44
C LEU A 8 -5.70 -28.56 1.07
N GLU A 9 -6.35 -27.51 1.59
CA GLU A 9 -5.69 -26.41 2.30
C GLU A 9 -4.98 -26.91 3.57
N GLN A 10 -5.65 -27.73 4.37
CA GLN A 10 -5.04 -28.34 5.56
C GLN A 10 -3.83 -29.19 5.22
N SER A 11 -3.91 -29.95 4.13
CA SER A 11 -2.80 -30.77 3.66
C SER A 11 -1.61 -29.92 3.19
N ALA A 12 -1.88 -28.81 2.50
CA ALA A 12 -0.84 -27.88 2.07
C ALA A 12 -0.16 -27.21 3.27
N ASP A 13 -0.93 -26.72 4.23
CA ASP A 13 -0.41 -26.12 5.45
C ASP A 13 0.49 -27.10 6.24
N ALA A 14 0.03 -28.35 6.38
CA ALA A 14 0.81 -29.38 7.06
C ALA A 14 2.11 -29.70 6.30
N ASN A 15 2.05 -29.75 4.97
CA ASN A 15 3.20 -30.02 4.11
C ASN A 15 4.24 -28.90 4.15
N TYR A 16 3.79 -27.64 4.27
CA TYR A 16 4.66 -26.47 4.28
C TYR A 16 5.10 -26.05 5.69
N GLN A 17 4.66 -26.75 6.70
CA GLN A 17 5.04 -26.43 8.08
C GLN A 17 6.58 -26.49 8.25
N GLY A 18 7.16 -25.37 8.71
CA GLY A 18 8.60 -25.23 8.88
C GLY A 18 9.40 -24.97 7.59
N VAL A 19 8.74 -24.97 6.42
CA VAL A 19 9.40 -24.64 5.14
C VAL A 19 9.56 -23.13 4.98
N TRP A 20 8.54 -22.36 5.35
CA TRP A 20 8.49 -20.90 5.24
C TRP A 20 8.48 -20.25 6.63
N GLY A 21 8.55 -18.94 6.66
CA GLY A 21 8.40 -18.16 7.87
C GLY A 21 9.66 -18.00 8.70
N GLN A 22 10.82 -18.36 8.17
CA GLN A 22 12.09 -18.08 8.83
C GLN A 22 12.35 -16.58 8.91
N ARG A 23 12.84 -16.10 10.05
CA ARG A 23 13.17 -14.69 10.22
C ARG A 23 14.59 -14.43 9.72
N ILE A 24 14.75 -13.47 8.83
CA ILE A 24 16.04 -13.10 8.27
C ILE A 24 16.52 -11.70 8.73
N GLY A 25 15.66 -10.94 9.44
CA GLY A 25 15.95 -9.57 9.85
C GLY A 25 15.89 -8.59 8.69
N PHE A 26 16.28 -7.35 8.96
CA PHE A 26 16.23 -6.26 7.97
C PHE A 26 17.55 -6.02 7.24
N GLY A 27 18.61 -6.75 7.59
CA GLY A 27 19.93 -6.52 7.02
C GLY A 27 20.62 -5.27 7.57
N ASN A 28 21.68 -4.82 6.88
CA ASN A 28 22.52 -3.71 7.32
C ASN A 28 22.12 -2.36 6.73
N LYS A 29 21.40 -2.35 5.62
CA LYS A 29 20.96 -1.13 4.92
C LYS A 29 19.49 -1.23 4.54
N PRO A 30 18.58 -1.16 5.52
CA PRO A 30 17.16 -1.19 5.23
C PRO A 30 16.70 0.10 4.56
N ALA A 31 15.56 0.04 3.88
CA ALA A 31 14.83 1.21 3.43
C ALA A 31 13.41 1.18 4.00
N LEU A 32 12.86 2.33 4.31
CA LEU A 32 11.47 2.46 4.72
C LEU A 32 10.63 2.88 3.51
N LEU A 33 9.65 2.07 3.15
CA LEU A 33 8.70 2.37 2.09
C LEU A 33 7.37 2.80 2.71
N MET A 34 6.98 4.04 2.41
CA MET A 34 5.68 4.62 2.80
C MET A 34 4.77 4.53 1.58
N ILE A 35 3.98 3.44 1.53
CA ILE A 35 3.26 3.06 0.32
C ILE A 35 1.85 3.67 0.32
N ASP A 36 1.61 4.58 -0.63
CA ASP A 36 0.31 5.14 -0.97
C ASP A 36 -0.41 5.85 0.20
N PHE A 37 0.33 6.52 1.05
CA PHE A 37 -0.25 7.42 2.04
C PHE A 37 -0.64 8.74 1.37
N MET A 38 -1.78 8.73 0.71
CA MET A 38 -2.28 9.82 -0.10
C MET A 38 -3.55 10.42 0.50
N GLN A 39 -3.77 11.69 0.25
CA GLN A 39 -4.97 12.38 0.71
C GLN A 39 -6.26 11.77 0.14
N GLY A 40 -6.19 11.10 -1.01
CA GLY A 40 -7.31 10.35 -1.57
C GLY A 40 -7.83 9.24 -0.66
N TYR A 41 -6.99 8.71 0.23
CA TYR A 41 -7.37 7.67 1.20
C TYR A 41 -7.62 8.23 2.61
N THR A 42 -7.10 9.41 2.90
CA THR A 42 -7.15 9.99 4.27
C THR A 42 -8.11 11.15 4.42
N GLN A 43 -8.53 11.78 3.33
CA GLN A 43 -9.43 12.91 3.39
C GLN A 43 -10.89 12.44 3.52
N GLU A 44 -11.54 12.85 4.58
CA GLU A 44 -12.95 12.57 4.81
C GLU A 44 -13.81 13.13 3.67
N GLY A 45 -14.73 12.33 3.16
CA GLY A 45 -15.56 12.67 2.02
C GLY A 45 -14.98 12.31 0.65
N ALA A 46 -13.69 11.95 0.57
CA ALA A 46 -13.12 11.45 -0.68
C ALA A 46 -13.66 10.05 -1.02
N PRO A 47 -13.82 9.70 -2.33
CA PRO A 47 -14.42 8.42 -2.73
C PRO A 47 -13.70 7.19 -2.19
N LEU A 48 -12.39 7.28 -1.98
CA LEU A 48 -11.58 6.17 -1.47
C LEU A 48 -11.16 6.36 0.00
N TYR A 49 -11.81 7.25 0.71
CA TYR A 49 -11.52 7.47 2.12
C TYR A 49 -11.59 6.16 2.92
N ALA A 50 -10.55 5.91 3.69
CA ALA A 50 -10.44 4.72 4.53
C ALA A 50 -9.92 5.09 5.92
N PRO A 51 -10.74 4.99 6.97
CA PRO A 51 -10.32 5.31 8.34
C PRO A 51 -9.09 4.53 8.81
N GLY A 52 -8.95 3.28 8.34
CA GLY A 52 -7.77 2.48 8.64
C GLY A 52 -6.47 3.07 8.09
N VAL A 53 -6.52 3.75 6.95
CA VAL A 53 -5.35 4.45 6.39
C VAL A 53 -4.99 5.65 7.25
N VAL A 54 -5.98 6.39 7.75
CA VAL A 54 -5.75 7.52 8.68
C VAL A 54 -5.00 7.04 9.92
N SER A 55 -5.45 5.93 10.51
CA SER A 55 -4.78 5.31 11.65
C SER A 55 -3.35 4.87 11.31
N ALA A 56 -3.16 4.27 10.14
CA ALA A 56 -1.84 3.82 9.69
C ALA A 56 -0.87 5.00 9.51
N VAL A 57 -1.35 6.13 8.98
CA VAL A 57 -0.53 7.36 8.88
C VAL A 57 -0.12 7.83 10.26
N ALA A 58 -1.04 7.91 11.21
CA ALA A 58 -0.76 8.34 12.58
C ALA A 58 0.28 7.43 13.25
N GLU A 59 0.14 6.12 13.11
CA GLU A 59 1.10 5.13 13.65
C GLU A 59 2.47 5.20 12.97
N SER A 60 2.55 5.68 11.74
CA SER A 60 3.79 5.73 10.97
C SER A 60 4.65 6.95 11.26
N VAL A 61 4.13 7.97 11.97
CA VAL A 61 4.84 9.23 12.22
C VAL A 61 6.14 9.00 12.98
N GLU A 62 6.10 8.24 14.06
CA GLU A 62 7.28 7.94 14.86
C GLU A 62 8.28 7.07 14.09
N LEU A 63 7.79 6.11 13.32
CA LEU A 63 8.64 5.25 12.49
C LEU A 63 9.38 6.07 11.44
N LEU A 64 8.69 6.98 10.77
CA LEU A 64 9.29 7.89 9.79
C LEU A 64 10.34 8.79 10.42
N ALA A 65 10.05 9.38 11.57
CA ALA A 65 11.00 10.20 12.31
C ALA A 65 12.25 9.41 12.71
N CYS A 66 12.07 8.19 13.19
CA CYS A 66 13.16 7.28 13.53
C CYS A 66 14.02 6.95 12.31
N ALA A 67 13.41 6.64 11.17
CA ALA A 67 14.14 6.35 9.95
C ALA A 67 15.00 7.55 9.51
N ARG A 68 14.45 8.76 9.55
CA ARG A 68 15.17 9.99 9.20
C ARG A 68 16.30 10.29 10.17
N GLN A 69 16.07 10.08 11.47
CA GLN A 69 17.10 10.29 12.50
C GLN A 69 18.30 9.35 12.30
N HIS A 70 18.06 8.13 11.82
CA HIS A 70 19.11 7.13 11.59
C HIS A 70 19.62 7.10 10.14
N GLU A 71 19.26 8.08 9.34
CA GLU A 71 19.69 8.21 7.94
C GLU A 71 19.31 7.00 7.08
N ILE A 72 18.19 6.35 7.42
CA ILE A 72 17.62 5.26 6.63
C ILE A 72 16.92 5.87 5.41
N LEU A 73 17.15 5.27 4.24
CA LEU A 73 16.46 5.68 3.02
C LEU A 73 14.95 5.58 3.19
N VAL A 74 14.24 6.66 2.90
CA VAL A 74 12.78 6.70 2.92
C VAL A 74 12.28 6.89 1.49
N VAL A 75 11.34 6.04 1.07
CA VAL A 75 10.70 6.12 -0.23
C VAL A 75 9.20 6.25 -0.02
N HIS A 76 8.60 7.28 -0.60
CA HIS A 76 7.15 7.44 -0.65
C HIS A 76 6.64 7.04 -2.02
N THR A 77 5.53 6.32 -2.07
CA THR A 77 4.82 6.04 -3.31
C THR A 77 3.46 6.71 -3.32
N ASN A 78 3.02 7.13 -4.48
CA ASN A 78 1.66 7.60 -4.70
C ASN A 78 1.16 7.18 -6.07
N ILE A 79 -0.14 7.35 -6.30
CA ILE A 79 -0.76 7.16 -7.59
C ILE A 79 -1.00 8.54 -8.17
N ARG A 80 -0.48 8.79 -9.38
CA ARG A 80 -0.61 10.08 -10.03
C ARG A 80 -0.63 9.89 -11.54
N TYR A 81 -1.82 10.00 -12.12
CA TYR A 81 -1.98 9.89 -13.57
C TYR A 81 -1.71 11.24 -14.26
N HIS A 82 -1.32 11.14 -15.51
CA HIS A 82 -1.19 12.32 -16.38
C HIS A 82 -2.58 12.96 -16.61
N PRO A 83 -2.70 14.29 -16.58
CA PRO A 83 -4.01 14.97 -16.71
C PRO A 83 -4.66 14.85 -18.09
N GLY A 84 -3.93 14.42 -19.13
CA GLY A 84 -4.46 14.27 -20.49
C GLY A 84 -5.08 12.89 -20.74
N HIS A 85 -6.41 12.77 -20.72
CA HIS A 85 -7.19 11.58 -21.08
C HIS A 85 -6.80 10.27 -20.36
N PHE A 86 -6.02 10.32 -19.30
CA PHE A 86 -5.57 9.14 -18.54
C PHE A 86 -4.86 8.10 -19.41
N ALA A 87 -4.08 8.55 -20.41
CA ALA A 87 -3.41 7.65 -21.33
C ALA A 87 -2.46 6.67 -20.65
N ASP A 88 -1.88 7.06 -19.51
CA ASP A 88 -1.01 6.24 -18.69
C ASP A 88 -1.75 5.35 -17.66
N GLY A 89 -3.08 5.45 -17.59
CA GLY A 89 -3.91 4.67 -16.68
C GLY A 89 -4.29 3.27 -17.22
N GLY A 90 -4.23 3.09 -18.51
CA GLY A 90 -4.56 1.84 -19.17
C GLY A 90 -5.99 1.36 -18.87
N ILE A 91 -6.17 0.06 -18.89
CA ILE A 91 -7.47 -0.57 -18.61
C ILE A 91 -7.90 -0.44 -17.14
N TRP A 92 -6.95 -0.18 -16.25
CA TRP A 92 -7.25 -0.03 -14.83
C TRP A 92 -8.21 1.13 -14.55
N VAL A 93 -8.04 2.25 -15.23
CA VAL A 93 -8.94 3.41 -15.09
C VAL A 93 -10.35 3.08 -15.58
N LYS A 94 -10.50 2.18 -16.54
CA LYS A 94 -11.82 1.70 -16.99
C LYS A 94 -12.47 0.80 -15.95
N LYS A 95 -11.69 -0.06 -15.32
CA LYS A 95 -12.15 -0.95 -14.26
C LYS A 95 -12.53 -0.18 -12.99
N ALA A 96 -11.75 0.82 -12.64
CA ALA A 96 -11.92 1.63 -11.45
C ALA A 96 -11.97 3.12 -11.80
N PRO A 97 -13.12 3.63 -12.29
CA PRO A 97 -13.24 5.03 -12.73
C PRO A 97 -12.92 6.05 -11.65
N VAL A 98 -13.05 5.70 -10.38
CA VAL A 98 -12.67 6.55 -9.24
C VAL A 98 -11.19 6.94 -9.27
N MET A 99 -10.35 6.18 -9.94
CA MET A 99 -8.93 6.49 -10.09
C MET A 99 -8.68 7.75 -10.91
N LYS A 100 -9.66 8.28 -11.60
CA LYS A 100 -9.58 9.57 -12.32
C LYS A 100 -9.32 10.75 -11.39
N ASP A 101 -9.62 10.62 -10.09
CA ASP A 101 -9.29 11.64 -9.10
C ASP A 101 -7.80 11.65 -8.75
N MET A 102 -7.07 10.60 -9.08
CA MET A 102 -5.63 10.45 -8.81
C MET A 102 -4.79 11.01 -9.95
N ILE A 103 -5.03 12.26 -10.32
CA ILE A 103 -4.30 12.95 -11.39
C ILE A 103 -3.33 13.98 -10.82
N GLU A 104 -2.30 14.29 -11.59
CA GLU A 104 -1.37 15.37 -11.26
C GLU A 104 -2.11 16.70 -11.09
N GLY A 105 -1.83 17.40 -9.99
CA GLY A 105 -2.49 18.66 -9.65
C GLY A 105 -3.76 18.51 -8.82
N ASN A 106 -4.34 17.33 -8.71
CA ASN A 106 -5.44 17.09 -7.77
C ASN A 106 -4.89 16.85 -6.36
N PRO A 107 -5.39 17.58 -5.34
CA PRO A 107 -4.95 17.36 -3.95
C PRO A 107 -5.08 15.92 -3.46
N LEU A 108 -6.04 15.14 -3.98
CA LEU A 108 -6.22 13.74 -3.60
C LEU A 108 -5.05 12.85 -4.01
N ALA A 109 -4.26 13.25 -5.02
CA ALA A 109 -3.05 12.54 -5.43
C ALA A 109 -1.81 12.94 -4.61
N ALA A 110 -1.91 13.92 -3.73
CA ALA A 110 -0.82 14.38 -2.87
C ALA A 110 -0.66 13.52 -1.62
N PHE A 111 0.54 13.59 -1.03
CA PHE A 111 0.81 12.97 0.28
C PHE A 111 0.13 13.71 1.42
#